data_2771deb47bb38109c11d721ac8ade043
#
_entry.id   2771deb47bb38109c11d721ac8ade043
#
_cell.length_a   1.000
_cell.length_b   1.000
_cell.length_c   1.000
_cell.angle_alpha   90.00
_cell.angle_beta   90.00
_cell.angle_gamma   90.00
#
_symmetry.space_group_name_H-M   'P 1'
#
loop_
_entity.id
_entity.type
_entity.pdbx_description
1 polymer ?
#
loop_
_entity_poly.entity_id
_entity_poly.type
_entity_poly.pdbx_seq_one_letter_code
_entity_poly.pdbx_strand_id
1 'polypeptide(L)'
;MYTFNIAYNIMEKGNKVLVVDGDIRTDVFLGKYKLGKSAKGVLDYIKRPEKNEEIVCVTNHKNLSLIFTGINEDGVVTDDEVMIFKSLIDKYSKEYDYIVVDSDEDGTLAAFCGYAAIIAEKETYDEDELNNRVIQLEDKECNVLGVIIRE
;
A
#
# COMPACT_ATOMS: atom_id res chain seq x y z
N MET A 1 10.00 -9.83 0.10
CA MET A 1 9.01 -8.81 0.36
C MET A 1 7.68 -9.47 0.64
N TYR A 2 7.15 -9.29 1.84
CA TYR A 2 5.98 -10.01 2.35
C TYR A 2 4.71 -9.67 1.58
N THR A 3 4.49 -8.40 1.28
CA THR A 3 3.30 -7.91 0.57
C THR A 3 3.09 -8.61 -0.78
N PHE A 4 4.15 -8.77 -1.56
CA PHE A 4 4.07 -9.52 -2.81
C PHE A 4 3.76 -11.00 -2.61
N ASN A 5 4.36 -11.63 -1.60
CA ASN A 5 4.10 -13.05 -1.31
C ASN A 5 2.65 -13.26 -0.87
N ILE A 6 2.10 -12.37 -0.06
CA ILE A 6 0.69 -12.40 0.34
C ILE A 6 -0.21 -12.25 -0.89
N ALA A 7 0.02 -11.22 -1.69
CA ALA A 7 -0.75 -10.96 -2.90
C ALA A 7 -0.67 -12.12 -3.90
N TYR A 8 0.51 -12.68 -4.10
CA TYR A 8 0.71 -13.83 -4.97
C TYR A 8 -0.08 -15.06 -4.49
N ASN A 9 -0.02 -15.37 -3.19
CA ASN A 9 -0.78 -16.48 -2.63
C ASN A 9 -2.30 -16.29 -2.75
N ILE A 10 -2.79 -15.06 -2.63
CA ILE A 10 -4.20 -14.74 -2.84
C ILE A 10 -4.57 -14.95 -4.33
N MET A 11 -3.72 -14.49 -5.23
CA MET A 11 -3.89 -14.64 -6.68
C MET A 11 -3.89 -16.13 -7.11
N GLU A 12 -3.01 -16.95 -6.55
CA GLU A 12 -2.94 -18.40 -6.83
C GLU A 12 -4.23 -19.15 -6.46
N LYS A 13 -5.04 -18.59 -5.55
CA LYS A 13 -6.38 -19.11 -5.23
C LYS A 13 -7.46 -18.70 -6.22
N GLY A 14 -7.09 -18.06 -7.33
CA GLY A 14 -8.01 -17.67 -8.40
C GLY A 14 -8.57 -16.26 -8.29
N ASN A 15 -8.08 -15.43 -7.34
CA ASN A 15 -8.54 -14.09 -7.16
C ASN A 15 -7.79 -13.08 -8.06
N LYS A 16 -8.47 -12.00 -8.42
CA LYS A 16 -7.86 -10.86 -9.11
C LYS A 16 -7.33 -9.86 -8.07
N VAL A 17 -6.03 -9.65 -8.04
CA VAL A 17 -5.34 -8.92 -6.97
C VAL A 17 -4.64 -7.68 -7.52
N LEU A 18 -4.79 -6.55 -6.81
CA LEU A 18 -4.04 -5.34 -7.02
C LEU A 18 -3.08 -5.13 -5.84
N VAL A 19 -1.80 -5.00 -6.12
CA VAL A 19 -0.80 -4.57 -5.13
C VAL A 19 -0.61 -3.07 -5.27
N VAL A 20 -0.65 -2.35 -4.17
CA VAL A 20 -0.40 -0.91 -4.12
C VAL A 20 0.82 -0.64 -3.26
N ASP A 21 1.84 -0.04 -3.85
CA ASP A 21 2.97 0.49 -3.10
C ASP A 21 2.55 1.80 -2.43
N GLY A 22 2.19 1.69 -1.18
CA GLY A 22 1.71 2.79 -0.35
C GLY A 22 2.77 3.38 0.58
N ASP A 23 4.03 3.02 0.42
CA ASP A 23 5.12 3.70 1.13
C ASP A 23 5.46 5.03 0.44
N ILE A 24 4.61 6.01 0.69
CA ILE A 24 4.70 7.35 0.10
C ILE A 24 5.89 8.17 0.59
N ARG A 25 6.67 7.66 1.53
CA ARG A 25 7.84 8.33 2.13
C ARG A 25 9.15 7.85 1.56
N THR A 26 9.20 6.68 0.95
CA THR A 26 10.43 6.08 0.42
C THR A 26 10.29 5.67 -1.04
N ASP A 27 11.40 5.76 -1.79
CA ASP A 27 11.46 5.38 -3.21
C ASP A 27 11.95 3.92 -3.39
N VAL A 28 11.74 3.05 -2.42
CA VAL A 28 12.33 1.70 -2.37
C VAL A 28 11.96 0.88 -3.62
N PHE A 29 10.71 0.94 -4.07
CA PHE A 29 10.25 0.21 -5.25
C PHE A 29 10.82 0.76 -6.55
N LEU A 30 10.85 2.08 -6.69
CA LEU A 30 11.41 2.74 -7.88
C LEU A 30 12.86 2.34 -8.09
N GLY A 31 13.65 2.33 -7.01
CA GLY A 31 15.05 1.91 -7.06
C GLY A 31 15.20 0.42 -7.40
N LYS A 32 14.37 -0.45 -6.82
CA LYS A 32 14.44 -1.90 -7.02
C LYS A 32 14.08 -2.33 -8.44
N TYR A 33 13.06 -1.72 -9.03
CA TYR A 33 12.57 -2.11 -10.36
C TYR A 33 13.14 -1.26 -11.49
N LYS A 34 14.06 -0.34 -11.19
CA LYS A 34 14.69 0.57 -12.17
C LYS A 34 13.66 1.30 -13.04
N LEU A 35 12.56 1.70 -12.44
CA LEU A 35 11.51 2.43 -13.13
C LEU A 35 12.03 3.80 -13.55
N GLY A 36 11.69 4.22 -14.76
CA GLY A 36 12.06 5.53 -15.27
C GLY A 36 11.37 6.67 -14.52
N LYS A 37 11.90 7.89 -14.65
CA LYS A 37 11.34 9.12 -14.07
C LYS A 37 9.88 9.45 -14.51
N SER A 38 9.32 8.69 -15.45
CA SER A 38 7.95 8.83 -15.93
C SER A 38 6.97 7.83 -15.30
N ALA A 39 7.42 6.98 -14.37
CA ALA A 39 6.56 6.04 -13.70
C ALA A 39 5.55 6.78 -12.81
N LYS A 40 4.27 6.66 -13.16
CA LYS A 40 3.16 7.25 -12.40
C LYS A 40 2.62 6.25 -11.38
N GLY A 41 2.07 6.75 -10.29
CA GLY A 41 1.58 5.91 -9.22
C GLY A 41 0.64 6.61 -8.24
N VAL A 42 0.64 6.15 -7.02
CA VAL A 42 -0.22 6.67 -5.93
C VAL A 42 -0.10 8.18 -5.78
N LEU A 43 1.13 8.70 -5.75
CA LEU A 43 1.39 10.13 -5.57
C LEU A 43 0.84 10.98 -6.70
N ASP A 44 0.91 10.50 -7.94
CA ASP A 44 0.31 11.20 -9.09
C ASP A 44 -1.21 11.28 -8.96
N TYR A 45 -1.84 10.20 -8.48
CA TYR A 45 -3.29 10.17 -8.28
C TYR A 45 -3.73 11.10 -7.14
N ILE A 46 -3.07 11.02 -5.98
CA ILE A 46 -3.50 11.83 -4.82
C ILE A 46 -3.24 13.32 -5.00
N LYS A 47 -2.21 13.70 -5.76
CA LYS A 47 -1.89 15.11 -6.05
C LYS A 47 -2.74 15.71 -7.17
N ARG A 48 -3.20 14.91 -8.11
CA ARG A 48 -3.95 15.35 -9.32
C ARG A 48 -5.03 14.34 -9.72
N PRO A 49 -5.99 14.06 -8.84
CA PRO A 49 -7.00 13.02 -9.08
C PRO A 49 -7.88 13.32 -10.31
N GLU A 50 -8.02 14.60 -10.68
CA GLU A 50 -8.80 15.06 -11.82
C GLU A 50 -8.20 14.63 -13.16
N LYS A 51 -6.89 14.36 -13.24
CA LYS A 51 -6.24 13.93 -14.48
C LYS A 51 -6.59 12.51 -14.90
N ASN A 52 -7.10 11.69 -13.97
CA ASN A 52 -7.52 10.31 -14.20
C ASN A 52 -6.51 9.50 -15.04
N GLU A 53 -5.22 9.68 -14.76
CA GLU A 53 -4.15 9.01 -15.48
C GLU A 53 -4.14 7.51 -15.19
N GLU A 54 -3.74 6.71 -16.19
CA GLU A 54 -3.54 5.27 -15.99
C GLU A 54 -2.27 5.05 -15.14
N ILE A 55 -2.46 4.47 -13.97
CA ILE A 55 -1.38 4.20 -12.99
C ILE A 55 -1.20 2.71 -12.71
N VAL A 56 -2.09 1.87 -13.23
CA VAL A 56 -2.02 0.42 -13.04
C VAL A 56 -1.04 -0.20 -14.02
N CYS A 57 -0.07 -0.92 -13.47
CA CYS A 57 0.88 -1.71 -14.24
C CYS A 57 0.47 -3.17 -14.22
N VAL A 58 0.35 -3.78 -15.40
CA VAL A 58 0.15 -5.22 -15.52
C VAL A 58 1.44 -5.96 -15.24
N THR A 59 1.33 -7.13 -14.60
CA THR A 59 2.47 -8.02 -14.38
C THR A 59 2.46 -9.17 -15.39
N ASN A 60 3.45 -10.03 -15.34
CA ASN A 60 3.46 -11.28 -16.11
C ASN A 60 2.44 -12.33 -15.59
N HIS A 61 1.77 -12.06 -14.48
CA HIS A 61 0.67 -12.87 -13.95
C HIS A 61 -0.67 -12.24 -14.28
N LYS A 62 -1.52 -12.94 -15.01
CA LYS A 62 -2.79 -12.42 -15.55
C LYS A 62 -3.70 -11.74 -14.52
N ASN A 63 -3.73 -12.25 -13.30
CA ASN A 63 -4.63 -11.79 -12.23
C ASN A 63 -3.92 -10.95 -11.16
N LEU A 64 -2.69 -10.49 -11.42
CA LEU A 64 -1.92 -9.67 -10.52
C LEU A 64 -1.50 -8.38 -11.21
N SER A 65 -1.91 -7.27 -10.66
CA SER A 65 -1.53 -5.93 -11.12
C SER A 65 -0.86 -5.15 -10.00
N LEU A 66 -0.21 -4.05 -10.33
CA LEU A 66 0.59 -3.26 -9.41
C LEU A 66 0.38 -1.77 -9.67
N ILE A 67 0.26 -0.99 -8.60
CA ILE A 67 0.40 0.47 -8.62
C ILE A 67 1.65 0.82 -7.81
N PHE A 68 2.58 1.55 -8.42
CA PHE A 68 3.77 2.07 -7.75
C PHE A 68 3.44 3.31 -6.92
N THR A 69 4.36 3.68 -6.02
CA THR A 69 4.25 4.94 -5.26
C THR A 69 4.20 6.16 -6.17
N GLY A 70 4.95 6.16 -7.26
CA GLY A 70 5.19 7.34 -8.08
C GLY A 70 6.38 8.16 -7.55
N ILE A 71 6.60 9.33 -8.13
CA ILE A 71 7.73 10.21 -7.76
C ILE A 71 7.18 11.37 -6.92
N ASN A 72 7.73 11.55 -5.73
CA ASN A 72 7.43 12.69 -4.87
C ASN A 72 8.43 13.82 -5.10
N GLU A 73 8.15 14.70 -6.06
CA GLU A 73 9.02 15.84 -6.38
C GLU A 73 9.03 16.90 -5.28
N ASP A 74 7.93 17.05 -4.56
CA ASP A 74 7.76 18.11 -3.54
C ASP A 74 8.10 17.65 -2.12
N GLY A 75 8.30 16.36 -1.90
CA GLY A 75 8.73 15.77 -0.62
C GLY A 75 7.69 15.77 0.50
N VAL A 76 6.53 16.40 0.32
CA VAL A 76 5.50 16.54 1.33
C VAL A 76 4.16 16.05 0.79
N VAL A 77 3.48 15.21 1.57
CA VAL A 77 2.10 14.78 1.33
C VAL A 77 1.26 15.33 2.48
N THR A 78 0.23 16.10 2.14
CA THR A 78 -0.67 16.71 3.13
C THR A 78 -1.74 15.72 3.59
N ASP A 79 -2.36 15.98 4.75
CA ASP A 79 -3.45 15.14 5.26
C ASP A 79 -4.65 15.09 4.29
N ASP A 80 -4.96 16.20 3.63
CA ASP A 80 -6.02 16.27 2.62
C ASP A 80 -5.69 15.38 1.40
N GLU A 81 -4.43 15.38 0.96
CA GLU A 81 -3.96 14.49 -0.11
C GLU A 81 -4.02 13.01 0.30
N VAL A 82 -3.65 12.69 1.53
CA VAL A 82 -3.79 11.32 2.08
C VAL A 82 -5.25 10.85 2.05
N MET A 83 -6.19 11.72 2.38
CA MET A 83 -7.63 11.40 2.32
C MET A 83 -8.11 11.03 0.91
N ILE A 84 -7.47 11.55 -0.15
CA ILE A 84 -7.80 11.20 -1.54
C ILE A 84 -7.45 9.73 -1.84
N PHE A 85 -6.51 9.13 -1.11
CA PHE A 85 -6.18 7.71 -1.26
C PHE A 85 -7.39 6.78 -1.08
N LYS A 86 -8.33 7.15 -0.21
CA LYS A 86 -9.59 6.40 -0.07
C LYS A 86 -10.34 6.28 -1.40
N SER A 87 -10.39 7.35 -2.18
CA SER A 87 -11.07 7.34 -3.48
C SER A 87 -10.37 6.42 -4.49
N LEU A 88 -9.05 6.27 -4.40
CA LEU A 88 -8.29 5.30 -5.18
C LEU A 88 -8.69 3.86 -4.81
N ILE A 89 -8.74 3.55 -3.53
CA ILE A 89 -9.19 2.24 -3.05
C ILE A 89 -10.63 1.96 -3.50
N ASP A 90 -11.55 2.91 -3.33
CA ASP A 90 -12.94 2.77 -3.74
C ASP A 90 -13.09 2.56 -5.26
N LYS A 91 -12.26 3.23 -6.06
CA LYS A 91 -12.23 3.06 -7.52
C LYS A 91 -11.88 1.62 -7.89
N TYR A 92 -10.75 1.12 -7.39
CA TYR A 92 -10.23 -0.18 -7.80
C TYR A 92 -10.90 -1.37 -7.08
N SER A 93 -11.57 -1.16 -5.94
CA SER A 93 -12.35 -2.21 -5.27
C SER A 93 -13.49 -2.78 -6.12
N LYS A 94 -13.88 -2.07 -7.18
CA LYS A 94 -14.89 -2.52 -8.15
C LYS A 94 -14.33 -3.44 -9.23
N GLU A 95 -13.00 -3.46 -9.39
CA GLU A 95 -12.32 -4.17 -10.48
C GLU A 95 -11.49 -5.36 -9.97
N TYR A 96 -11.10 -5.35 -8.70
CA TYR A 96 -10.24 -6.35 -8.07
C TYR A 96 -10.95 -7.00 -6.89
N ASP A 97 -10.71 -8.31 -6.69
CA ASP A 97 -11.24 -9.06 -5.55
C ASP A 97 -10.52 -8.68 -4.25
N TYR A 98 -9.21 -8.38 -4.36
CA TYR A 98 -8.37 -7.95 -3.24
C TYR A 98 -7.45 -6.80 -3.66
N ILE A 99 -7.29 -5.84 -2.76
CA ILE A 99 -6.28 -4.79 -2.84
C ILE A 99 -5.34 -4.96 -1.64
N VAL A 100 -4.07 -5.21 -1.92
CA VAL A 100 -3.04 -5.39 -0.89
C VAL A 100 -2.12 -4.17 -0.92
N VAL A 101 -2.14 -3.39 0.14
CA VAL A 101 -1.37 -2.14 0.25
C VAL A 101 -0.13 -2.39 1.12
N ASP A 102 1.03 -2.06 0.59
CA ASP A 102 2.29 -1.99 1.34
C ASP A 102 2.41 -0.59 1.93
N SER A 103 2.08 -0.44 3.20
CA SER A 103 2.07 0.87 3.86
C SER A 103 3.42 1.21 4.48
N ASP A 104 3.63 2.50 4.73
CA ASP A 104 4.77 3.00 5.49
C ASP A 104 4.76 2.51 6.96
N GLU A 105 5.85 2.77 7.68
CA GLU A 105 5.97 2.37 9.09
C GLU A 105 4.89 2.98 9.99
N ASP A 106 4.44 4.18 9.69
CA ASP A 106 3.40 4.86 10.45
C ASP A 106 1.98 4.34 10.15
N GLY A 107 1.84 3.46 9.14
CA GLY A 107 0.55 2.93 8.71
C GLY A 107 -0.38 4.00 8.12
N THR A 108 0.19 5.05 7.53
CA THR A 108 -0.56 6.22 7.04
C THR A 108 -1.69 5.82 6.11
N LEU A 109 -1.41 4.95 5.13
CA LEU A 109 -2.41 4.48 4.18
C LEU A 109 -3.14 3.22 4.63
N ALA A 110 -2.55 2.43 5.55
CA ALA A 110 -3.16 1.21 6.07
C ALA A 110 -4.53 1.46 6.71
N ALA A 111 -4.69 2.61 7.37
CA ALA A 111 -5.94 3.02 8.01
C ALA A 111 -7.16 3.08 7.05
N PHE A 112 -6.92 3.20 5.74
CA PHE A 112 -7.99 3.23 4.73
C PHE A 112 -8.33 1.86 4.14
N CYS A 113 -7.63 0.80 4.56
CA CYS A 113 -7.73 -0.54 3.95
C CYS A 113 -8.77 -1.44 4.63
N GLY A 114 -9.33 -1.06 5.76
CA GLY A 114 -10.30 -1.86 6.53
C GLY A 114 -9.66 -2.99 7.35
N TYR A 115 -8.61 -3.63 6.85
CA TYR A 115 -7.83 -4.67 7.53
C TYR A 115 -6.34 -4.40 7.42
N ALA A 116 -5.59 -4.71 8.46
CA ALA A 116 -4.14 -4.58 8.47
C ALA A 116 -3.46 -5.78 9.15
N ALA A 117 -2.25 -6.09 8.71
CA ALA A 117 -1.31 -6.93 9.45
C ALA A 117 -0.03 -6.13 9.67
N ILE A 118 0.51 -6.19 10.87
CA ILE A 118 1.76 -5.51 11.21
C ILE A 118 2.91 -6.50 11.03
N ILE A 119 3.98 -6.08 10.35
CA ILE A 119 5.20 -6.88 10.22
C ILE A 119 6.27 -6.24 11.09
N ALA A 120 6.79 -6.99 12.04
CA ALA A 120 7.83 -6.54 12.96
C ALA A 120 9.06 -7.44 12.87
N GLU A 121 10.24 -6.87 13.11
CA GLU A 121 11.48 -7.62 13.19
C GLU A 121 11.75 -8.10 14.62
N LYS A 122 12.07 -9.38 14.79
CA LYS A 122 12.25 -10.02 16.08
C LYS A 122 13.26 -9.33 17.01
N GLU A 123 14.33 -8.77 16.43
CA GLU A 123 15.41 -8.18 17.21
C GLU A 123 15.18 -6.71 17.58
N THR A 124 14.22 -6.05 16.95
CA THR A 124 14.06 -4.59 17.07
C THR A 124 12.67 -4.14 17.47
N TYR A 125 11.68 -5.05 17.57
CA TYR A 125 10.33 -4.63 17.94
C TYR A 125 10.22 -4.33 19.44
N ASP A 126 9.42 -3.32 19.75
CA ASP A 126 9.01 -2.98 21.10
C ASP A 126 7.51 -3.31 21.26
N GLU A 127 7.15 -4.02 22.33
CA GLU A 127 5.77 -4.47 22.54
C GLU A 127 4.81 -3.31 22.78
N ASP A 128 5.26 -2.27 23.50
CA ASP A 128 4.42 -1.10 23.77
C ASP A 128 4.19 -0.29 22.49
N GLU A 129 5.20 -0.18 21.65
CA GLU A 129 5.07 0.47 20.33
C GLU A 129 4.11 -0.30 19.42
N LEU A 130 4.22 -1.62 19.35
CA LEU A 130 3.30 -2.46 18.59
C LEU A 130 1.86 -2.34 19.07
N ASN A 131 1.64 -2.38 20.38
CA ASN A 131 0.32 -2.21 20.98
C ASN A 131 -0.26 -0.83 20.65
N ASN A 132 0.54 0.23 20.72
CA ASN A 132 0.10 1.57 20.35
C ASN A 132 -0.28 1.65 18.86
N ARG A 133 0.45 1.00 17.95
CA ARG A 133 0.11 0.95 16.52
C ARG A 133 -1.20 0.20 16.28
N VAL A 134 -1.42 -0.92 16.97
CA VAL A 134 -2.70 -1.65 16.90
C VAL A 134 -3.85 -0.73 17.30
N ILE A 135 -3.74 -0.07 18.45
CA ILE A 135 -4.76 0.86 18.95
C ILE A 135 -5.04 2.00 17.95
N GLN A 136 -3.99 2.60 17.40
CA GLN A 136 -4.12 3.69 16.42
C GLN A 136 -4.84 3.25 15.13
N LEU A 137 -4.61 2.05 14.65
CA LEU A 137 -5.30 1.51 13.48
C LEU A 137 -6.76 1.17 13.80
N GLU A 138 -7.02 0.55 14.94
CA GLU A 138 -8.37 0.20 15.38
C GLU A 138 -9.24 1.44 15.67
N ASP A 139 -8.66 2.50 16.23
CA ASP A 139 -9.33 3.79 16.42
C ASP A 139 -9.76 4.45 15.10
N LYS A 140 -9.10 4.08 13.99
CA LYS A 140 -9.45 4.50 12.62
C LYS A 140 -10.33 3.48 11.89
N GLU A 141 -10.97 2.57 12.62
CA GLU A 141 -11.83 1.52 12.07
C GLU A 141 -11.10 0.51 11.15
N CYS A 142 -9.78 0.40 11.27
CA CYS A 142 -8.99 -0.61 10.59
C CYS A 142 -8.77 -1.82 11.51
N ASN A 143 -9.30 -2.98 11.12
CA ASN A 143 -9.17 -4.20 11.91
C ASN A 143 -7.78 -4.80 11.78
N VAL A 144 -7.05 -4.93 12.88
CA VAL A 144 -5.73 -5.56 12.88
C VAL A 144 -5.88 -7.06 13.00
N LEU A 145 -5.49 -7.77 11.94
CA LEU A 145 -5.56 -9.24 11.86
C LEU A 145 -4.50 -9.93 12.71
N GLY A 146 -3.41 -9.25 13.00
CA GLY A 146 -2.32 -9.76 13.81
C GLY A 146 -0.98 -9.11 13.50
N VAL A 147 0.03 -9.57 14.24
CA VAL A 147 1.43 -9.16 14.08
C VAL A 147 2.24 -10.35 13.58
N ILE A 148 2.98 -10.16 12.50
CA ILE A 148 3.91 -11.14 11.95
C ILE A 148 5.31 -10.75 12.41
N ILE A 149 5.93 -11.58 13.24
CA ILE A 149 7.31 -11.36 13.68
C ILE A 149 8.22 -12.15 12.75
N ARG A 150 9.12 -11.47 12.06
CA ARG A 150 10.09 -12.09 11.19
C ARG A 150 11.45 -12.26 11.90
N GLU A 151 12.10 -13.35 11.61
CA GLU A 151 13.48 -13.65 12.02
C GLU A 151 14.52 -12.99 11.11
#